data_7f24eb9690bafa945824077b8fe89015
#
_entry.id   7f24eb9690bafa945824077b8fe89015
#
_cell.length_a   1.000
_cell.length_b   1.000
_cell.length_c   1.000
_cell.angle_alpha   90.00
_cell.angle_beta   90.00
_cell.angle_gamma   90.00
#
_symmetry.space_group_name_H-M   'P 1'
#
loop_
_entity.id
_entity.type
_entity.pdbx_description
1 polymer ?
#
loop_
_entity_poly.entity_id
_entity_poly.type
_entity_poly.pdbx_seq_one_letter_code
_entity_poly.pdbx_strand_id
1 'polypeptide(L)'
;MTNELILKKFEQPDQVTNFDKGKFEIIKLGGITIGKGTYEPGLKWSNHVNPLENTKYCEVEHVCMVLSGAGTVVFEDGNKTNVLTGDLFYCPPKPHDFWVIGNEPY
;
A
#
# COMPACT_ATOMS: atom_id res chain seq x y z
N MET A 1 9.76 -5.33 24.72
CA MET A 1 9.87 -6.33 23.63
C MET A 1 10.00 -7.72 24.24
N THR A 2 9.29 -8.67 23.72
CA THR A 2 9.37 -10.06 24.17
C THR A 2 10.56 -10.77 23.51
N ASN A 3 11.12 -11.78 24.20
CA ASN A 3 12.18 -12.64 23.65
C ASN A 3 11.60 -13.88 22.96
N GLU A 4 10.31 -13.96 22.85
CA GLU A 4 9.64 -15.11 22.24
C GLU A 4 9.52 -14.94 20.73
N LEU A 5 9.56 -16.06 20.01
CA LEU A 5 9.22 -16.08 18.60
C LEU A 5 7.71 -15.81 18.44
N ILE A 6 7.37 -14.89 17.58
CA ILE A 6 5.98 -14.58 17.26
C ILE A 6 5.75 -14.93 15.79
N LEU A 7 4.74 -15.77 15.53
CA LEU A 7 4.38 -16.17 14.18
C LEU A 7 2.95 -15.74 13.89
N LYS A 8 2.76 -15.01 12.80
CA LYS A 8 1.45 -14.57 12.33
C LYS A 8 1.33 -14.78 10.83
N LYS A 9 0.11 -14.75 10.31
CA LYS A 9 -0.18 -14.92 8.88
C LYS A 9 -1.15 -13.85 8.42
N PHE A 10 -0.98 -13.39 7.17
CA PHE A 10 -1.93 -12.43 6.58
C PHE A 10 -3.32 -13.02 6.33
N GLU A 11 -3.47 -14.33 6.41
CA GLU A 11 -4.79 -14.96 6.39
C GLU A 11 -5.62 -14.62 7.62
N GLN A 12 -4.97 -14.20 8.70
CA GLN A 12 -5.60 -13.78 9.96
C GLN A 12 -5.00 -12.45 10.41
N PRO A 13 -5.25 -11.36 9.68
CA PRO A 13 -4.68 -10.07 10.04
C PRO A 13 -5.27 -9.53 11.34
N ASP A 14 -4.50 -8.68 12.03
CA ASP A 14 -4.98 -8.01 13.23
C ASP A 14 -6.03 -6.96 12.90
N GLN A 15 -5.97 -6.39 11.69
CA GLN A 15 -6.88 -5.33 11.27
C GLN A 15 -7.07 -5.38 9.76
N VAL A 16 -8.29 -5.16 9.30
CA VAL A 16 -8.61 -5.11 7.86
C VAL A 16 -9.43 -3.85 7.58
N THR A 17 -9.06 -3.12 6.55
CA THR A 17 -9.85 -2.01 6.02
C THR A 17 -10.19 -2.32 4.57
N ASN A 18 -11.48 -2.40 4.27
CA ASN A 18 -11.96 -2.61 2.91
C ASN A 18 -12.41 -1.28 2.30
N PHE A 19 -12.12 -1.09 1.02
CA PHE A 19 -12.57 0.08 0.28
C PHE A 19 -12.84 -0.31 -1.16
N ASP A 20 -13.38 0.61 -1.94
CA ASP A 20 -13.68 0.34 -3.34
C ASP A 20 -12.38 -0.03 -4.08
N LYS A 21 -12.38 -1.17 -4.75
CA LYS A 21 -11.27 -1.73 -5.52
C LYS A 21 -10.06 -2.14 -4.69
N GLY A 22 -10.23 -2.40 -3.39
CA GLY A 22 -9.08 -2.88 -2.64
C GLY A 22 -9.34 -3.12 -1.17
N LYS A 23 -8.27 -3.55 -0.51
CA LYS A 23 -8.25 -3.73 0.94
C LYS A 23 -6.84 -3.52 1.48
N PHE A 24 -6.76 -3.18 2.74
CA PHE A 24 -5.50 -3.03 3.45
C PHE A 24 -5.55 -3.84 4.73
N GLU A 25 -4.57 -4.71 4.91
CA GLU A 25 -4.47 -5.62 6.06
C GLU A 25 -3.24 -5.27 6.87
N ILE A 26 -3.39 -5.26 8.19
CA ILE A 26 -2.30 -4.90 9.10
C ILE A 26 -2.03 -6.06 10.06
N ILE A 27 -0.76 -6.35 10.26
CA ILE A 27 -0.26 -7.27 11.27
C ILE A 27 0.72 -6.52 12.15
N LYS A 28 0.54 -6.64 13.46
CA LYS A 28 1.47 -6.10 14.46
C LYS A 28 2.31 -7.25 14.99
N LEU A 29 3.63 -7.11 14.88
CA LEU A 29 4.55 -8.19 15.15
C LEU A 29 5.78 -7.66 15.88
N GLY A 30 5.89 -7.96 17.17
CA GLY A 30 7.07 -7.61 17.96
C GLY A 30 7.40 -6.12 17.96
N GLY A 31 6.40 -5.24 17.96
CA GLY A 31 6.61 -3.79 17.91
C GLY A 31 6.72 -3.23 16.48
N ILE A 32 6.65 -4.08 15.47
CA ILE A 32 6.68 -3.68 14.06
C ILE A 32 5.27 -3.82 13.48
N THR A 33 4.86 -2.83 12.69
CA THR A 33 3.60 -2.90 11.96
C THR A 33 3.89 -3.19 10.50
N ILE A 34 3.25 -4.25 9.98
CA ILE A 34 3.40 -4.66 8.58
C ILE A 34 2.04 -4.55 7.92
N GLY A 35 2.00 -3.85 6.79
CA GLY A 35 0.79 -3.70 6.00
C GLY A 35 0.87 -4.47 4.69
N LYS A 36 -0.27 -5.00 4.26
CA LYS A 36 -0.42 -5.61 2.94
C LYS A 36 -1.60 -4.97 2.25
N GLY A 37 -1.33 -4.24 1.18
CA GLY A 37 -2.35 -3.65 0.34
C GLY A 37 -2.64 -4.55 -0.85
N THR A 38 -3.91 -4.79 -1.13
CA THR A 38 -4.34 -5.55 -2.32
C THR A 38 -5.28 -4.64 -3.09
N TYR A 39 -4.88 -4.28 -4.32
CA TYR A 39 -5.62 -3.31 -5.12
C TYR A 39 -5.99 -3.92 -6.47
N GLU A 40 -7.24 -3.73 -6.86
CA GLU A 40 -7.74 -4.23 -8.14
C GLU A 40 -7.35 -3.30 -9.29
N PRO A 41 -7.31 -3.82 -10.53
CA PRO A 41 -7.13 -2.97 -11.71
C PRO A 41 -8.13 -1.82 -11.72
N GLY A 42 -7.66 -0.64 -12.08
CA GLY A 42 -8.47 0.57 -12.09
C GLY A 42 -8.48 1.37 -10.80
N LEU A 43 -7.88 0.84 -9.72
CA LEU A 43 -7.76 1.64 -8.49
C LEU A 43 -6.89 2.85 -8.72
N LYS A 44 -7.33 3.99 -8.21
CA LYS A 44 -6.55 5.22 -8.09
C LYS A 44 -6.71 5.75 -6.68
N TRP A 45 -5.60 5.98 -5.97
CA TRP A 45 -5.62 6.34 -4.55
C TRP A 45 -6.49 7.57 -4.29
N SER A 46 -6.35 8.60 -5.10
CA SER A 46 -7.11 9.85 -4.93
C SER A 46 -8.61 9.70 -5.16
N ASN A 47 -9.05 8.62 -5.83
CA ASN A 47 -10.48 8.37 -6.05
C ASN A 47 -11.05 7.36 -5.05
N HIS A 48 -10.29 6.35 -4.66
CA HIS A 48 -10.81 5.18 -3.95
C HIS A 48 -10.37 5.09 -2.49
N VAL A 49 -9.18 5.62 -2.16
CA VAL A 49 -8.64 5.60 -0.79
C VAL A 49 -8.81 6.94 -0.10
N ASN A 50 -8.67 8.03 -0.83
CA ASN A 50 -8.85 9.39 -0.33
C ASN A 50 -10.10 9.57 0.56
N PRO A 51 -11.29 9.06 0.19
CA PRO A 51 -12.48 9.25 1.04
C PRO A 51 -12.33 8.67 2.45
N LEU A 52 -11.46 7.66 2.62
CA LEU A 52 -11.22 7.04 3.93
C LEU A 52 -10.17 7.78 4.73
N GLU A 53 -9.13 8.29 4.05
CA GLU A 53 -7.98 8.93 4.70
C GLU A 53 -8.18 10.42 4.93
N ASN A 54 -9.23 11.01 4.34
CA ASN A 54 -9.56 12.42 4.48
C ASN A 54 -8.44 13.36 4.02
N THR A 55 -7.61 12.91 3.09
CA THR A 55 -6.57 13.70 2.43
C THR A 55 -6.69 13.51 0.92
N LYS A 56 -6.32 14.52 0.15
CA LYS A 56 -6.40 14.44 -1.32
C LYS A 56 -5.41 13.43 -1.88
N TYR A 57 -4.22 13.37 -1.31
CA TYR A 57 -3.15 12.47 -1.71
C TYR A 57 -2.59 11.75 -0.51
N CYS A 58 -1.93 10.63 -0.76
CA CYS A 58 -1.23 9.89 0.28
C CYS A 58 -0.02 10.71 0.75
N GLU A 59 0.15 10.85 2.07
CA GLU A 59 1.24 11.61 2.66
C GLU A 59 2.06 10.77 3.63
N VAL A 60 1.91 9.45 3.58
CA VAL A 60 2.56 8.52 4.51
C VAL A 60 3.91 8.09 3.96
N GLU A 61 4.94 8.15 4.81
CA GLU A 61 6.24 7.57 4.51
C GLU A 61 6.15 6.05 4.60
N HIS A 62 6.68 5.35 3.59
CA HIS A 62 6.65 3.90 3.62
C HIS A 62 7.74 3.26 2.76
N VAL A 63 8.14 2.05 3.14
CA VAL A 63 8.97 1.16 2.34
C VAL A 63 8.06 0.03 1.86
N CYS A 64 8.07 -0.25 0.59
CA CYS A 64 7.17 -1.21 -0.04
C CYS A 64 7.89 -2.21 -0.90
N MET A 65 7.31 -3.41 -0.98
CA MET A 65 7.71 -4.42 -1.95
C MET A 65 6.49 -4.82 -2.76
N VAL A 66 6.62 -4.83 -4.08
CA VAL A 66 5.52 -5.21 -4.97
C VAL A 66 5.53 -6.72 -5.12
N LEU A 67 4.48 -7.38 -4.66
CA LEU A 67 4.35 -8.84 -4.72
C LEU A 67 3.65 -9.32 -5.98
N SER A 68 2.80 -8.49 -6.58
CA SER A 68 2.07 -8.83 -7.80
C SER A 68 1.64 -7.56 -8.53
N GLY A 69 1.44 -7.65 -9.83
CA GLY A 69 0.94 -6.56 -10.64
C GLY A 69 1.93 -5.42 -10.81
N ALA A 70 1.42 -4.25 -11.17
CA ALA A 70 2.22 -3.07 -11.40
C ALA A 70 1.40 -1.81 -11.07
N GLY A 71 2.08 -0.73 -10.74
CA GLY A 71 1.42 0.52 -10.46
C GLY A 71 2.30 1.72 -10.80
N THR A 72 1.72 2.90 -10.70
CA THR A 72 2.44 4.17 -10.92
C THR A 72 2.30 5.05 -9.70
N VAL A 73 3.42 5.55 -9.20
CA VAL A 73 3.48 6.57 -8.15
C VAL A 73 3.77 7.91 -8.82
N VAL A 74 2.98 8.93 -8.50
CA VAL A 74 3.19 10.28 -9.03
C VAL A 74 3.17 11.30 -7.91
N PHE A 75 4.18 12.18 -7.89
CA PHE A 75 4.27 13.29 -6.95
C PHE A 75 3.66 14.55 -7.54
N GLU A 76 3.38 15.53 -6.70
CA GLU A 76 2.78 16.81 -7.15
C GLU A 76 3.62 17.54 -8.18
N ASP A 77 4.94 17.34 -8.17
CA ASP A 77 5.85 17.96 -9.16
C ASP A 77 5.77 17.31 -10.54
N GLY A 78 4.95 16.25 -10.69
CA GLY A 78 4.78 15.55 -11.94
C GLY A 78 5.72 14.38 -12.15
N ASN A 79 6.65 14.13 -11.23
CA ASN A 79 7.54 12.96 -11.34
C ASN A 79 6.74 11.66 -11.17
N LYS A 80 6.83 10.80 -12.16
CA LYS A 80 6.15 9.51 -12.18
C LYS A 80 7.16 8.38 -12.18
N THR A 81 6.86 7.32 -11.42
CA THR A 81 7.67 6.11 -11.38
C THR A 81 6.75 4.92 -11.45
N ASN A 82 7.01 4.01 -12.39
CA ASN A 82 6.32 2.73 -12.44
C ASN A 82 7.02 1.77 -11.49
N VAL A 83 6.22 1.08 -10.68
CA VAL A 83 6.71 0.04 -9.77
C VAL A 83 6.13 -1.29 -10.21
N LEU A 84 7.01 -2.27 -10.36
CA LEU A 84 6.69 -3.57 -10.96
C LEU A 84 6.92 -4.68 -9.94
N THR A 85 6.34 -5.84 -10.21
CA THR A 85 6.53 -7.03 -9.37
C THR A 85 8.00 -7.27 -9.09
N GLY A 86 8.34 -7.41 -7.82
CA GLY A 86 9.70 -7.61 -7.35
C GLY A 86 10.42 -6.33 -6.96
N ASP A 87 9.88 -5.17 -7.30
CA ASP A 87 10.50 -3.90 -6.92
C ASP A 87 10.35 -3.63 -5.44
N LEU A 88 11.40 -3.07 -4.87
CA LEU A 88 11.43 -2.59 -3.50
C LEU A 88 11.69 -1.08 -3.56
N PHE A 89 10.84 -0.29 -2.94
CA PHE A 89 10.97 1.17 -3.03
C PHE A 89 10.66 1.88 -1.73
N TYR A 90 11.27 3.04 -1.58
CA TYR A 90 11.02 3.96 -0.47
C TYR A 90 10.19 5.14 -0.98
N CYS A 91 9.11 5.43 -0.29
CA CYS A 91 8.27 6.58 -0.61
C CYS A 91 8.35 7.60 0.53
N PRO A 92 8.86 8.82 0.28
CA PRO A 92 8.96 9.84 1.31
C PRO A 92 7.58 10.38 1.70
N PRO A 93 7.47 11.06 2.87
CA PRO A 93 6.20 11.63 3.33
C PRO A 93 5.82 12.89 2.59
N LYS A 94 5.80 12.82 1.27
CA LYS A 94 5.36 13.89 0.37
C LYS A 94 4.04 13.51 -0.26
N PRO A 95 3.14 14.47 -0.51
CA PRO A 95 1.89 14.15 -1.19
C PRO A 95 2.14 13.47 -2.53
N HIS A 96 1.51 12.31 -2.73
CA HIS A 96 1.61 11.54 -3.96
C HIS A 96 0.31 10.80 -4.23
N ASP A 97 0.07 10.52 -5.49
CA ASP A 97 -1.03 9.67 -5.93
C ASP A 97 -0.46 8.33 -6.39
N PHE A 98 -1.34 7.35 -6.52
CA PHE A 98 -0.97 6.02 -6.96
C PHE A 98 -2.13 5.43 -7.74
N TRP A 99 -1.83 4.71 -8.81
CA TRP A 99 -2.84 3.92 -9.51
C TRP A 99 -2.26 2.60 -10.01
N VAL A 100 -3.14 1.63 -10.12
CA VAL A 100 -2.80 0.30 -10.64
C VAL A 100 -2.80 0.37 -12.17
N ILE A 101 -1.78 -0.19 -12.80
CA ILE A 101 -1.70 -0.33 -14.25
C ILE A 101 -1.79 -1.79 -14.63
N GLY A 102 -2.30 -2.04 -15.85
CA GLY A 102 -2.48 -3.41 -16.34
C GLY A 102 -3.77 -4.05 -15.84
N ASN A 103 -3.86 -5.36 -16.02
CA ASN A 103 -5.08 -6.13 -15.75
C ASN A 103 -4.95 -7.09 -14.58
N GLU A 104 -3.84 -7.04 -13.85
CA GLU A 104 -3.59 -7.89 -12.69
C GLU A 104 -3.76 -7.11 -11.39
N PRO A 105 -4.22 -7.76 -10.31
CA PRO A 105 -4.22 -7.13 -8.98
C PRO A 105 -2.81 -6.75 -8.54
N TYR A 106 -2.76 -5.63 -7.86
CA TYR A 106 -1.52 -5.10 -7.30
C TYR A 106 -1.44 -5.42 -5.81
#